data_552d835c95c54316b2309fcb50898beb
#
_entry.id   552d835c95c54316b2309fcb50898beb
#
_cell.length_a   1.000
_cell.length_b   1.000
_cell.length_c   1.000
_cell.angle_alpha   90.00
_cell.angle_beta   90.00
_cell.angle_gamma   90.00
#
_symmetry.space_group_name_H-M   'P 1'
#
loop_
_entity.id
_entity.type
_entity.pdbx_description
1 polymer ?
#
loop_
_entity_poly.entity_id
_entity_poly.type
_entity_poly.pdbx_seq_one_letter_code
_entity_poly.pdbx_strand_id
1 'polypeptide(L)'
;VSAVIPINHNISIDQNICTGCQECSRVCPNLAIEGRPHQAQKVAEEKCVMCGQCVQKCKSYVSLTEHGPGAYEKVRRERGLADTVKEPLFSAHNVCRLDEVRRALADPNLITVVQSAPAVRVALAEDFGAPFGFLTSGKLAAALRRLGFDKVYDTNFAADVTIMEEGSELIERLNKGGLLPMFTSCCPAWVRYLELNHPELRGHLSTCKSPQQMEGALLKTYGAMLLDKPADGIFSVSIMPCTCKQFESSRPEMRDSGQRDVDVVLTTRELAWLIKEKGIDYLALPDEKFDSPMGDYTGAAEIFGVTGGVMEAALRTGYELIAKEPIPAMDITAVRGSDGFRTAEIMIGDLKLKVGIVTGLKNVKPVLEDLKAGRLDLHMIEVMSCPRGCITGGGQPKLIVDKDFEEACEARAAATYQHDKELPLRKSHENPSVQKLYSDFLKEPLGPESHKLLHTTYCGDPKH
;
A
#
# COMPACT_ATOMS: atom_id res chain seq x y z
N VAL A 1 -11.43 -26.13 -0.61
CA VAL A 1 -11.42 -24.93 0.24
C VAL A 1 -10.21 -25.03 1.13
N SER A 2 -9.08 -24.46 0.67
CA SER A 2 -7.85 -24.42 1.47
C SER A 2 -8.09 -23.47 2.64
N ALA A 3 -8.01 -23.98 3.86
CA ALA A 3 -8.01 -23.15 5.06
C ALA A 3 -6.84 -22.15 4.94
N VAL A 4 -7.16 -20.90 4.68
CA VAL A 4 -6.15 -19.84 4.64
C VAL A 4 -5.62 -19.66 6.05
N ILE A 5 -4.37 -20.00 6.28
CA ILE A 5 -3.70 -19.80 7.57
C ILE A 5 -3.62 -18.29 7.81
N PRO A 6 -4.21 -17.76 8.86
CA PRO A 6 -4.08 -16.33 9.18
C PRO A 6 -2.59 -15.99 9.36
N ILE A 7 -2.12 -14.93 8.70
CA ILE A 7 -0.76 -14.42 8.89
C ILE A 7 -0.75 -13.69 10.23
N ASN A 8 -0.36 -14.37 11.29
CA ASN A 8 -0.24 -13.74 12.60
C ASN A 8 0.91 -12.73 12.64
N HIS A 9 2.01 -13.00 11.92
CA HIS A 9 3.16 -12.10 11.80
C HIS A 9 3.95 -12.40 10.52
N ASN A 10 4.35 -11.35 9.77
CA ASN A 10 4.97 -11.51 8.46
C ASN A 10 6.39 -10.95 8.34
N ILE A 11 6.99 -10.43 9.43
CA ILE A 11 8.38 -9.96 9.46
C ILE A 11 9.22 -10.89 10.30
N SER A 12 10.34 -11.36 9.76
CA SER A 12 11.28 -12.25 10.44
C SER A 12 12.72 -11.74 10.34
N ILE A 13 13.54 -12.13 11.31
CA ILE A 13 14.99 -11.93 11.32
C ILE A 13 15.65 -13.30 11.44
N ASP A 14 16.36 -13.71 10.40
CA ASP A 14 17.12 -14.96 10.40
C ASP A 14 18.30 -14.86 11.33
N GLN A 15 18.26 -15.65 12.41
CA GLN A 15 19.25 -15.63 13.47
C GLN A 15 20.63 -16.11 13.00
N ASN A 16 20.69 -16.95 11.97
CA ASN A 16 21.94 -17.50 11.43
C ASN A 16 22.69 -16.49 10.54
N ILE A 17 21.96 -15.51 9.98
CA ILE A 17 22.53 -14.48 9.09
C ILE A 17 22.79 -13.17 9.85
N CYS A 18 22.03 -12.92 10.93
CA CYS A 18 22.06 -11.65 11.65
C CYS A 18 23.39 -11.39 12.35
N THR A 19 24.07 -10.30 11.96
CA THR A 19 25.34 -9.87 12.57
C THR A 19 25.20 -9.01 13.83
N GLY A 20 23.97 -8.63 14.20
CA GLY A 20 23.71 -7.77 15.36
C GLY A 20 24.10 -6.30 15.15
N CYS A 21 24.08 -5.80 13.92
CA CYS A 21 24.45 -4.42 13.58
C CYS A 21 23.46 -3.34 14.09
N GLN A 22 22.29 -3.73 14.54
CA GLN A 22 21.21 -2.89 15.11
C GLN A 22 20.57 -1.87 14.15
N GLU A 23 20.84 -1.90 12.85
CA GLU A 23 20.21 -0.97 11.90
C GLU A 23 18.69 -1.11 11.88
N CYS A 24 18.17 -2.34 12.00
CA CYS A 24 16.72 -2.61 12.12
C CYS A 24 16.12 -2.02 13.40
N SER A 25 16.83 -2.04 14.52
CA SER A 25 16.38 -1.46 15.79
C SER A 25 16.29 0.07 15.71
N ARG A 26 17.28 0.71 15.08
CA ARG A 26 17.34 2.18 14.92
C ARG A 26 16.16 2.74 14.13
N VAL A 27 15.66 2.00 13.15
CA VAL A 27 14.56 2.45 12.29
C VAL A 27 13.18 2.00 12.77
N CYS A 28 13.10 1.08 13.73
CA CYS A 28 11.83 0.56 14.20
C CYS A 28 10.99 1.65 14.89
N PRO A 29 9.80 2.00 14.36
CA PRO A 29 9.00 3.08 14.93
C PRO A 29 8.33 2.69 16.26
N ASN A 30 8.12 1.38 16.49
CA ASN A 30 7.42 0.86 17.68
C ASN A 30 8.33 0.04 18.60
N LEU A 31 9.65 0.20 18.49
CA LEU A 31 10.66 -0.46 19.33
C LEU A 31 10.49 -1.99 19.42
N ALA A 32 10.03 -2.60 18.34
CA ALA A 32 9.72 -4.04 18.27
C ALA A 32 10.94 -4.91 17.94
N ILE A 33 12.16 -4.37 17.92
CA ILE A 33 13.38 -5.13 17.67
C ILE A 33 14.19 -5.22 18.97
N GLU A 34 14.40 -6.45 19.42
CA GLU A 34 15.09 -6.77 20.66
C GLU A 34 16.43 -7.46 20.37
N GLY A 35 17.42 -7.20 21.21
CA GLY A 35 18.77 -7.79 21.11
C GLY A 35 19.85 -6.81 21.54
N ARG A 36 21.06 -7.36 21.82
CA ARG A 36 22.23 -6.57 22.18
C ARG A 36 23.10 -6.32 20.93
N PRO A 37 23.97 -5.31 20.94
CA PRO A 37 24.98 -5.14 19.91
C PRO A 37 25.77 -6.43 19.68
N HIS A 38 26.10 -6.75 18.43
CA HIS A 38 26.84 -7.94 18.00
C HIS A 38 26.19 -9.28 18.34
N GLN A 39 24.89 -9.27 18.68
CA GLN A 39 24.08 -10.48 18.85
C GLN A 39 22.92 -10.44 17.86
N ALA A 40 22.46 -11.61 17.42
CA ALA A 40 21.32 -11.68 16.52
C ALA A 40 20.09 -11.00 17.14
N GLN A 41 19.44 -10.15 16.34
CA GLN A 41 18.26 -9.41 16.75
C GLN A 41 17.00 -10.27 16.59
N LYS A 42 15.95 -9.98 17.37
CA LYS A 42 14.67 -10.67 17.32
C LYS A 42 13.53 -9.67 17.19
N VAL A 43 12.45 -10.07 16.50
CA VAL A 43 11.22 -9.28 16.45
C VAL A 43 10.33 -9.66 17.63
N ALA A 44 9.90 -8.65 18.40
CA ALA A 44 8.82 -8.76 19.39
C ALA A 44 7.50 -8.59 18.64
N GLU A 45 6.83 -9.71 18.36
CA GLU A 45 5.66 -9.77 17.47
C GLU A 45 4.49 -8.94 17.99
N GLU A 46 4.30 -8.92 19.31
CA GLU A 46 3.26 -8.17 20.01
C GLU A 46 3.41 -6.64 19.86
N LYS A 47 4.63 -6.16 19.59
CA LYS A 47 4.94 -4.73 19.35
C LYS A 47 5.05 -4.40 17.87
N CYS A 48 5.20 -5.42 17.02
CA CYS A 48 5.53 -5.19 15.61
C CYS A 48 4.31 -4.71 14.80
N VAL A 49 4.45 -3.56 14.15
CA VAL A 49 3.44 -3.01 13.23
C VAL A 49 3.67 -3.47 11.77
N MET A 50 4.59 -4.37 11.53
CA MET A 50 4.88 -5.01 10.24
C MET A 50 5.18 -4.05 9.07
N CYS A 51 5.63 -2.83 9.35
CA CYS A 51 5.89 -1.80 8.33
C CYS A 51 7.07 -2.13 7.39
N GLY A 52 7.93 -3.11 7.74
CA GLY A 52 9.04 -3.55 6.90
C GLY A 52 10.24 -2.58 6.80
N GLN A 53 10.29 -1.50 7.59
CA GLN A 53 11.45 -0.59 7.56
C GLN A 53 12.74 -1.29 8.03
N CYS A 54 12.65 -2.25 8.93
CA CYS A 54 13.77 -3.12 9.31
C CYS A 54 14.26 -3.98 8.13
N VAL A 55 13.35 -4.42 7.25
CA VAL A 55 13.71 -5.15 6.03
C VAL A 55 14.51 -4.24 5.10
N GLN A 56 14.07 -3.00 4.90
CA GLN A 56 14.77 -2.04 4.04
C GLN A 56 16.17 -1.67 4.57
N LYS A 57 16.35 -1.55 5.88
CA LYS A 57 17.64 -1.12 6.49
C LYS A 57 18.54 -2.28 6.92
N CYS A 58 18.15 -3.55 6.75
CA CYS A 58 19.00 -4.68 7.07
C CYS A 58 20.27 -4.69 6.23
N LYS A 59 21.43 -4.79 6.88
CA LYS A 59 22.76 -4.90 6.24
C LYS A 59 23.38 -6.30 6.35
N SER A 60 22.75 -7.21 7.10
CA SER A 60 23.20 -8.59 7.24
C SER A 60 22.55 -9.46 6.17
N TYR A 61 23.34 -10.14 5.35
CA TYR A 61 22.87 -10.96 4.24
C TYR A 61 23.74 -12.18 3.98
N VAL A 62 23.23 -13.09 3.16
CA VAL A 62 24.00 -14.17 2.53
C VAL A 62 23.93 -14.00 1.01
N SER A 63 25.06 -14.14 0.34
CA SER A 63 25.18 -14.04 -1.13
C SER A 63 25.99 -15.19 -1.70
N LEU A 64 25.81 -15.47 -2.99
CA LEU A 64 26.57 -16.48 -3.71
C LEU A 64 28.06 -16.14 -3.79
N THR A 65 28.39 -14.86 -3.98
CA THR A 65 29.76 -14.38 -4.19
C THR A 65 30.60 -14.36 -2.93
N GLU A 66 29.99 -13.97 -1.78
CA GLU A 66 30.74 -13.78 -0.54
C GLU A 66 30.69 -15.01 0.38
N HIS A 67 29.60 -15.79 0.33
CA HIS A 67 29.35 -16.88 1.28
C HIS A 67 29.33 -18.27 0.62
N GLY A 68 29.41 -18.31 -0.72
CA GLY A 68 29.40 -19.51 -1.51
C GLY A 68 28.00 -20.16 -1.67
N PRO A 69 27.91 -21.13 -2.61
CA PRO A 69 26.60 -21.72 -2.98
C PRO A 69 25.95 -22.49 -1.82
N GLY A 70 26.73 -23.17 -0.99
CA GLY A 70 26.17 -24.02 0.09
C GLY A 70 25.35 -23.24 1.09
N ALA A 71 25.88 -22.12 1.60
CA ALA A 71 25.18 -21.26 2.56
C ALA A 71 23.98 -20.55 1.89
N TYR A 72 24.16 -20.04 0.69
CA TYR A 72 23.12 -19.35 -0.05
C TYR A 72 21.93 -20.26 -0.39
N GLU A 73 22.18 -21.43 -0.99
CA GLU A 73 21.15 -22.39 -1.40
C GLU A 73 20.34 -22.94 -0.21
N LYS A 74 20.96 -23.07 0.98
CA LYS A 74 20.24 -23.45 2.19
C LYS A 74 19.17 -22.41 2.52
N VAL A 75 19.54 -21.13 2.65
CA VAL A 75 18.61 -20.04 2.98
C VAL A 75 17.57 -19.85 1.90
N ARG A 76 17.97 -19.92 0.63
CA ARG A 76 17.05 -19.79 -0.51
C ARG A 76 15.93 -20.83 -0.45
N ARG A 77 16.29 -22.11 -0.20
CA ARG A 77 15.30 -23.21 -0.08
C ARG A 77 14.44 -23.10 1.15
N GLU A 78 15.00 -22.73 2.30
CA GLU A 78 14.24 -22.51 3.55
C GLU A 78 13.18 -21.41 3.38
N ARG A 79 13.39 -20.44 2.49
CA ARG A 79 12.43 -19.37 2.15
C ARG A 79 11.50 -19.69 0.97
N GLY A 80 11.56 -20.89 0.38
CA GLY A 80 10.74 -21.27 -0.76
C GLY A 80 11.02 -20.48 -2.03
N LEU A 81 12.22 -19.91 -2.18
CA LEU A 81 12.59 -19.12 -3.35
C LEU A 81 13.11 -19.99 -4.48
N ALA A 82 12.77 -19.63 -5.73
CA ALA A 82 13.23 -20.31 -6.93
C ALA A 82 14.77 -20.25 -7.10
N ASP A 83 15.35 -21.20 -7.84
CA ASP A 83 16.78 -21.25 -8.10
C ASP A 83 17.29 -20.12 -9.02
N THR A 84 16.37 -19.43 -9.69
CA THR A 84 16.63 -18.20 -10.46
C THR A 84 16.91 -16.97 -9.60
N VAL A 85 16.50 -16.97 -8.31
CA VAL A 85 16.84 -15.90 -7.37
C VAL A 85 18.33 -15.95 -7.08
N LYS A 86 19.04 -14.88 -7.38
CA LYS A 86 20.51 -14.74 -7.20
C LYS A 86 20.89 -13.53 -6.35
N GLU A 87 19.94 -12.67 -6.04
CA GLU A 87 20.14 -11.48 -5.21
C GLU A 87 20.54 -11.85 -3.79
N PRO A 88 21.25 -10.98 -3.05
CA PRO A 88 21.56 -11.19 -1.64
C PRO A 88 20.29 -11.40 -0.80
N LEU A 89 20.28 -12.43 0.03
CA LEU A 89 19.18 -12.76 0.93
C LEU A 89 19.45 -12.18 2.31
N PHE A 90 18.70 -11.15 2.68
CA PHE A 90 18.90 -10.41 3.91
C PHE A 90 18.30 -11.11 5.13
N SER A 91 18.94 -10.93 6.29
CA SER A 91 18.48 -11.49 7.57
C SER A 91 17.06 -11.01 7.90
N ALA A 92 16.80 -9.72 7.91
CA ALA A 92 15.44 -9.21 8.06
C ALA A 92 14.69 -9.33 6.72
N HIS A 93 13.55 -10.01 6.73
CA HIS A 93 12.73 -10.28 5.54
C HIS A 93 11.25 -10.41 5.90
N ASN A 94 10.39 -10.35 4.90
CA ASN A 94 8.97 -10.71 5.01
C ASN A 94 8.75 -12.17 4.61
N VAL A 95 7.67 -12.74 5.10
CA VAL A 95 7.23 -14.08 4.68
C VAL A 95 6.87 -14.04 3.19
N CYS A 96 7.47 -14.95 2.42
CA CYS A 96 7.23 -15.06 0.98
C CYS A 96 5.96 -15.86 0.70
N ARG A 97 5.09 -15.33 -0.19
CA ARG A 97 3.82 -15.96 -0.55
C ARG A 97 3.76 -16.42 -2.02
N LEU A 98 4.89 -16.49 -2.70
CA LEU A 98 4.95 -16.86 -4.12
C LEU A 98 4.37 -18.24 -4.42
N ASP A 99 4.53 -19.22 -3.52
CA ASP A 99 4.00 -20.57 -3.72
C ASP A 99 2.47 -20.62 -3.81
N GLU A 100 1.78 -19.72 -3.12
CA GLU A 100 0.33 -19.61 -3.20
C GLU A 100 -0.10 -19.06 -4.56
N VAL A 101 0.61 -18.05 -5.05
CA VAL A 101 0.35 -17.48 -6.39
C VAL A 101 0.67 -18.49 -7.49
N ARG A 102 1.80 -19.22 -7.41
CA ARG A 102 2.15 -20.28 -8.38
C ARG A 102 1.07 -21.34 -8.46
N ARG A 103 0.53 -21.76 -7.31
CA ARG A 103 -0.56 -22.75 -7.27
C ARG A 103 -1.84 -22.22 -7.90
N ALA A 104 -2.21 -20.97 -7.59
CA ALA A 104 -3.41 -20.35 -8.16
C ALA A 104 -3.30 -20.18 -9.68
N LEU A 105 -2.15 -19.72 -10.19
CA LEU A 105 -1.90 -19.58 -11.63
C LEU A 105 -1.88 -20.92 -12.38
N ALA A 106 -1.68 -22.04 -11.69
CA ALA A 106 -1.70 -23.38 -12.26
C ALA A 106 -3.07 -24.08 -12.14
N ASP A 107 -4.02 -23.51 -11.41
CA ASP A 107 -5.35 -24.10 -11.20
C ASP A 107 -6.33 -23.63 -12.29
N PRO A 108 -6.75 -24.49 -13.23
CA PRO A 108 -7.66 -24.12 -14.32
C PRO A 108 -9.10 -23.80 -13.86
N ASN A 109 -9.44 -24.09 -12.59
CA ASN A 109 -10.76 -23.80 -12.04
C ASN A 109 -10.89 -22.38 -11.45
N LEU A 110 -9.77 -21.68 -11.30
CA LEU A 110 -9.72 -20.33 -10.77
C LEU A 110 -9.59 -19.31 -11.90
N ILE A 111 -10.25 -18.17 -11.74
CA ILE A 111 -9.91 -16.95 -12.47
C ILE A 111 -8.94 -16.17 -11.60
N THR A 112 -7.73 -15.99 -12.07
CA THR A 112 -6.71 -15.25 -11.34
C THR A 112 -6.75 -13.78 -11.73
N VAL A 113 -7.03 -12.92 -10.76
CA VAL A 113 -7.05 -11.48 -10.95
C VAL A 113 -5.93 -10.83 -10.16
N VAL A 114 -5.31 -9.79 -10.70
CA VAL A 114 -4.23 -9.07 -10.01
C VAL A 114 -4.45 -7.58 -10.08
N GLN A 115 -4.17 -6.90 -8.95
CA GLN A 115 -4.13 -5.45 -8.84
C GLN A 115 -2.72 -4.98 -8.46
N SER A 116 -2.31 -3.78 -8.87
CA SER A 116 -0.98 -3.24 -8.57
C SER A 116 -1.05 -1.81 -8.06
N ALA A 117 -0.35 -1.52 -6.95
CA ALA A 117 -0.29 -0.18 -6.36
C ALA A 117 0.56 0.80 -7.19
N PRO A 118 0.27 2.13 -7.13
CA PRO A 118 0.98 3.15 -7.91
C PRO A 118 2.50 3.15 -7.68
N ALA A 119 2.95 3.00 -6.45
CA ALA A 119 4.37 3.03 -6.12
C ALA A 119 5.18 1.83 -6.67
N VAL A 120 4.51 0.77 -7.16
CA VAL A 120 5.20 -0.39 -7.77
C VAL A 120 5.82 -0.01 -9.12
N ARG A 121 5.07 0.72 -9.96
CA ARG A 121 5.46 1.04 -11.34
C ARG A 121 6.65 2.00 -11.46
N VAL A 122 6.94 2.77 -10.40
CA VAL A 122 8.08 3.70 -10.35
C VAL A 122 9.33 3.09 -9.71
N ALA A 123 9.28 1.82 -9.29
CA ALA A 123 10.41 1.18 -8.60
C ALA A 123 10.75 -0.22 -9.12
N LEU A 124 9.79 -0.98 -9.66
CA LEU A 124 10.00 -2.37 -10.08
C LEU A 124 11.16 -2.53 -11.08
N ALA A 125 11.31 -1.60 -12.01
CA ALA A 125 12.32 -1.65 -13.05
C ALA A 125 13.77 -1.57 -12.51
N GLU A 126 13.95 -1.06 -11.29
CA GLU A 126 15.26 -1.00 -10.62
C GLU A 126 15.85 -2.40 -10.37
N ASP A 127 15.01 -3.40 -10.07
CA ASP A 127 15.42 -4.80 -9.93
C ASP A 127 15.86 -5.45 -11.26
N PHE A 128 15.67 -4.74 -12.38
CA PHE A 128 16.10 -5.12 -13.73
C PHE A 128 17.18 -4.19 -14.30
N GLY A 129 17.77 -3.33 -13.47
CA GLY A 129 18.88 -2.46 -13.84
C GLY A 129 18.51 -1.11 -14.45
N ALA A 130 17.23 -0.72 -14.43
CA ALA A 130 16.81 0.62 -14.84
C ALA A 130 17.18 1.67 -13.79
N PRO A 131 17.29 2.96 -14.17
CA PRO A 131 17.48 4.06 -13.23
C PRO A 131 16.34 4.17 -12.21
N PHE A 132 16.62 4.78 -11.06
CA PHE A 132 15.60 5.10 -10.07
C PHE A 132 14.46 5.92 -10.68
N GLY A 133 13.22 5.58 -10.30
CA GLY A 133 12.03 6.28 -10.77
C GLY A 133 11.66 6.01 -12.23
N PHE A 134 12.23 5.00 -12.88
CA PHE A 134 11.88 4.65 -14.26
C PHE A 134 10.44 4.09 -14.31
N LEU A 135 9.51 4.91 -14.80
CA LEU A 135 8.10 4.59 -14.87
C LEU A 135 7.81 3.46 -15.88
N THR A 136 7.11 2.43 -15.45
CA THR A 136 6.85 1.22 -16.26
C THR A 136 5.40 0.71 -16.18
N SER A 137 4.41 1.60 -16.16
CA SER A 137 2.99 1.21 -16.03
C SER A 137 2.58 0.16 -17.08
N GLY A 138 2.86 0.40 -18.35
CA GLY A 138 2.49 -0.51 -19.44
C GLY A 138 3.28 -1.83 -19.42
N LYS A 139 4.57 -1.78 -19.10
CA LYS A 139 5.41 -2.99 -18.98
C LYS A 139 4.98 -3.84 -17.78
N LEU A 140 4.54 -3.22 -16.70
CA LEU A 140 3.98 -3.91 -15.53
C LEU A 140 2.73 -4.69 -15.91
N ALA A 141 1.78 -4.07 -16.62
CA ALA A 141 0.57 -4.75 -17.10
C ALA A 141 0.92 -5.92 -18.03
N ALA A 142 1.85 -5.71 -18.96
CA ALA A 142 2.35 -6.76 -19.86
C ALA A 142 3.00 -7.92 -19.09
N ALA A 143 3.86 -7.62 -18.10
CA ALA A 143 4.51 -8.66 -17.28
C ALA A 143 3.50 -9.51 -16.53
N LEU A 144 2.51 -8.90 -15.91
CA LEU A 144 1.46 -9.60 -15.15
C LEU A 144 0.67 -10.56 -16.07
N ARG A 145 0.36 -10.15 -17.30
CA ARG A 145 -0.26 -11.06 -18.30
C ARG A 145 0.66 -12.20 -18.71
N ARG A 146 1.96 -11.93 -18.92
CA ARG A 146 2.97 -12.97 -19.25
C ARG A 146 3.18 -13.96 -18.11
N LEU A 147 2.95 -13.55 -16.87
CA LEU A 147 2.96 -14.44 -15.71
C LEU A 147 1.77 -15.40 -15.68
N GLY A 148 0.69 -15.09 -16.41
CA GLY A 148 -0.48 -15.95 -16.56
C GLY A 148 -1.72 -15.48 -15.79
N PHE A 149 -1.75 -14.24 -15.29
CA PHE A 149 -2.99 -13.68 -14.71
C PHE A 149 -4.05 -13.48 -15.79
N ASP A 150 -5.28 -13.90 -15.50
CA ASP A 150 -6.41 -13.80 -16.43
C ASP A 150 -6.91 -12.35 -16.57
N LYS A 151 -6.84 -11.57 -15.49
CA LYS A 151 -7.21 -10.15 -15.45
C LYS A 151 -6.18 -9.34 -14.68
N VAL A 152 -5.84 -8.19 -15.24
CA VAL A 152 -4.81 -7.29 -14.71
C VAL A 152 -5.41 -5.92 -14.49
N TYR A 153 -5.67 -5.59 -13.23
CA TYR A 153 -6.30 -4.36 -12.77
C TYR A 153 -5.32 -3.44 -12.05
N ASP A 154 -5.78 -2.27 -11.66
CA ASP A 154 -4.96 -1.25 -11.05
C ASP A 154 -5.58 -0.74 -9.74
N THR A 155 -4.87 -0.86 -8.64
CA THR A 155 -5.30 -0.35 -7.34
C THR A 155 -5.62 1.17 -7.37
N ASN A 156 -5.13 1.89 -8.38
CA ASN A 156 -5.46 3.29 -8.58
C ASN A 156 -6.96 3.52 -8.83
N PHE A 157 -7.65 2.57 -9.48
CA PHE A 157 -9.10 2.64 -9.60
C PHE A 157 -9.77 2.73 -8.21
N ALA A 158 -9.39 1.83 -7.31
CA ALA A 158 -9.93 1.87 -5.95
C ALA A 158 -9.39 3.05 -5.12
N ALA A 159 -8.24 3.63 -5.46
CA ALA A 159 -7.81 4.88 -4.85
C ALA A 159 -8.74 6.05 -5.22
N ASP A 160 -9.20 6.12 -6.48
CA ASP A 160 -10.25 7.07 -6.87
C ASP A 160 -11.57 6.82 -6.13
N VAL A 161 -11.97 5.54 -5.95
CA VAL A 161 -13.14 5.17 -5.13
C VAL A 161 -12.92 5.60 -3.67
N THR A 162 -11.73 5.40 -3.11
CA THR A 162 -11.40 5.81 -1.74
C THR A 162 -11.58 7.30 -1.55
N ILE A 163 -11.19 8.14 -2.52
CA ILE A 163 -11.40 9.59 -2.44
C ILE A 163 -12.88 9.95 -2.42
N MET A 164 -13.70 9.23 -3.18
CA MET A 164 -15.16 9.45 -3.16
C MET A 164 -15.75 9.11 -1.79
N GLU A 165 -15.36 8.00 -1.18
CA GLU A 165 -15.86 7.56 0.12
C GLU A 165 -15.27 8.39 1.27
N GLU A 166 -13.94 8.50 1.37
CA GLU A 166 -13.24 9.18 2.48
C GLU A 166 -13.48 10.69 2.46
N GLY A 167 -13.54 11.30 1.26
CA GLY A 167 -13.93 12.69 1.10
C GLY A 167 -15.37 12.96 1.54
N SER A 168 -16.30 12.06 1.20
CA SER A 168 -17.69 12.14 1.63
C SER A 168 -17.83 11.94 3.15
N GLU A 169 -17.05 11.02 3.75
CA GLU A 169 -16.99 10.82 5.20
C GLU A 169 -16.49 12.08 5.92
N LEU A 170 -15.44 12.73 5.40
CA LEU A 170 -14.96 13.98 5.99
C LEU A 170 -16.04 15.09 5.95
N ILE A 171 -16.71 15.26 4.81
CA ILE A 171 -17.80 16.23 4.64
C ILE A 171 -18.94 15.92 5.62
N GLU A 172 -19.28 14.65 5.78
CA GLU A 172 -20.30 14.23 6.75
C GLU A 172 -19.90 14.56 8.18
N ARG A 173 -18.66 14.26 8.59
CA ARG A 173 -18.13 14.59 9.92
C ARG A 173 -18.13 16.09 10.20
N LEU A 174 -17.76 16.91 9.21
CA LEU A 174 -17.81 18.37 9.33
C LEU A 174 -19.23 18.90 9.51
N ASN A 175 -20.19 18.37 8.76
CA ASN A 175 -21.58 18.84 8.77
C ASN A 175 -22.40 18.34 9.97
N LYS A 176 -22.15 17.10 10.41
CA LYS A 176 -22.94 16.44 11.47
C LYS A 176 -22.27 16.45 12.84
N GLY A 177 -21.07 17.06 13.00
CA GLY A 177 -20.35 17.13 14.26
C GLY A 177 -19.67 15.81 14.64
N GLY A 178 -19.05 15.10 13.69
CA GLY A 178 -18.26 13.89 13.93
C GLY A 178 -16.91 14.17 14.60
N LEU A 179 -16.19 13.09 15.01
CA LEU A 179 -14.86 13.22 15.61
C LEU A 179 -13.83 13.77 14.62
N LEU A 180 -13.19 14.87 14.99
CA LEU A 180 -12.09 15.49 14.24
C LEU A 180 -10.84 15.61 15.13
N PRO A 181 -9.63 15.61 14.54
CA PRO A 181 -9.36 15.38 13.14
C PRO A 181 -9.70 13.94 12.72
N MET A 182 -10.14 13.75 11.47
CA MET A 182 -10.21 12.44 10.85
C MET A 182 -8.82 12.03 10.35
N PHE A 183 -8.33 10.85 10.74
CA PHE A 183 -7.10 10.28 10.21
C PHE A 183 -7.40 9.37 9.02
N THR A 184 -6.56 9.45 7.97
CA THR A 184 -6.62 8.46 6.88
C THR A 184 -6.33 7.05 7.40
N SER A 185 -6.94 6.02 6.82
CA SER A 185 -6.85 4.62 7.24
C SER A 185 -6.15 3.70 6.21
N CYS A 186 -5.76 4.22 5.06
CA CYS A 186 -5.17 3.43 3.98
C CYS A 186 -3.80 2.81 4.31
N CYS A 187 -3.09 3.30 5.35
CA CYS A 187 -1.80 2.76 5.80
C CYS A 187 -1.97 1.75 6.94
N PRO A 188 -1.89 0.42 6.70
CA PRO A 188 -2.19 -0.59 7.72
C PRO A 188 -1.19 -0.63 8.87
N ALA A 189 0.04 -0.20 8.68
CA ALA A 189 1.02 -0.13 9.76
C ALA A 189 0.72 1.04 10.72
N TRP A 190 0.12 2.12 10.22
CA TRP A 190 -0.42 3.21 11.04
C TRP A 190 -1.64 2.74 11.83
N VAL A 191 -2.60 2.12 11.16
CA VAL A 191 -3.80 1.57 11.82
C VAL A 191 -3.40 0.63 12.96
N ARG A 192 -2.49 -0.34 12.69
CA ARG A 192 -1.99 -1.25 13.71
C ARG A 192 -1.23 -0.54 14.82
N TYR A 193 -0.46 0.50 14.53
CA TYR A 193 0.21 1.30 15.57
C TYR A 193 -0.80 1.94 16.52
N LEU A 194 -1.86 2.51 15.97
CA LEU A 194 -2.93 3.12 16.75
C LEU A 194 -3.68 2.09 17.60
N GLU A 195 -4.02 0.94 17.02
CA GLU A 195 -4.66 -0.17 17.73
C GLU A 195 -3.83 -0.67 18.92
N LEU A 196 -2.51 -0.80 18.76
CA LEU A 196 -1.60 -1.31 19.79
C LEU A 196 -1.30 -0.29 20.89
N ASN A 197 -1.19 0.99 20.55
CA ASN A 197 -0.65 1.98 21.47
C ASN A 197 -1.69 3.01 21.93
N HIS A 198 -2.76 3.22 21.16
CA HIS A 198 -3.75 4.28 21.37
C HIS A 198 -5.17 3.84 20.97
N PRO A 199 -5.66 2.67 21.45
CA PRO A 199 -6.95 2.11 21.01
C PRO A 199 -8.13 3.04 21.26
N GLU A 200 -8.01 3.95 22.23
CA GLU A 200 -9.02 4.98 22.56
C GLU A 200 -9.21 6.02 21.44
N LEU A 201 -8.25 6.14 20.54
CA LEU A 201 -8.31 7.10 19.42
C LEU A 201 -8.84 6.48 18.12
N ARG A 202 -9.24 5.20 18.11
CA ARG A 202 -9.72 4.52 16.90
C ARG A 202 -10.90 5.23 16.22
N GLY A 203 -11.76 5.88 16.97
CA GLY A 203 -12.88 6.67 16.43
C GLY A 203 -12.47 7.84 15.52
N HIS A 204 -11.21 8.26 15.59
CA HIS A 204 -10.67 9.28 14.71
C HIS A 204 -10.23 8.72 13.35
N LEU A 205 -10.05 7.38 13.19
CA LEU A 205 -9.76 6.81 11.88
C LEU A 205 -10.94 6.99 10.92
N SER A 206 -10.64 7.20 9.65
CA SER A 206 -11.63 7.00 8.59
C SER A 206 -12.12 5.55 8.63
N THR A 207 -13.40 5.35 8.40
CA THR A 207 -14.00 4.00 8.32
C THR A 207 -13.69 3.32 7.00
N CYS A 208 -13.14 4.04 6.02
CA CYS A 208 -12.79 3.50 4.72
C CYS A 208 -11.75 2.39 4.84
N LYS A 209 -11.96 1.29 4.12
CA LYS A 209 -10.92 0.32 3.82
C LYS A 209 -9.83 0.98 2.98
N SER A 210 -8.64 0.39 2.93
CA SER A 210 -7.62 0.87 2.02
C SER A 210 -7.98 0.58 0.55
N PRO A 211 -7.40 1.32 -0.42
CA PRO A 211 -7.60 1.03 -1.85
C PRO A 211 -7.38 -0.45 -2.20
N GLN A 212 -6.37 -1.11 -1.60
CA GLN A 212 -6.15 -2.54 -1.79
C GLN A 212 -7.38 -3.37 -1.42
N GLN A 213 -7.99 -3.10 -0.26
CA GLN A 213 -9.11 -3.89 0.24
C GLN A 213 -10.43 -3.50 -0.44
N MET A 214 -10.59 -2.24 -0.80
CA MET A 214 -11.72 -1.79 -1.63
C MET A 214 -11.70 -2.49 -2.98
N GLU A 215 -10.54 -2.49 -3.67
CA GLU A 215 -10.38 -3.19 -4.95
C GLU A 215 -10.64 -4.68 -4.80
N GLY A 216 -10.11 -5.32 -3.75
CA GLY A 216 -10.33 -6.74 -3.49
C GLY A 216 -11.80 -7.08 -3.30
N ALA A 217 -12.54 -6.30 -2.51
CA ALA A 217 -13.97 -6.47 -2.30
C ALA A 217 -14.76 -6.27 -3.62
N LEU A 218 -14.40 -5.24 -4.39
CA LEU A 218 -15.03 -4.97 -5.69
C LEU A 218 -14.71 -6.03 -6.73
N LEU A 219 -13.48 -6.58 -6.77
CA LEU A 219 -13.12 -7.66 -7.67
C LEU A 219 -13.96 -8.92 -7.42
N LYS A 220 -14.27 -9.23 -6.17
CA LYS A 220 -15.09 -10.40 -5.80
C LYS A 220 -16.60 -10.14 -5.75
N THR A 221 -17.05 -8.92 -6.05
CA THR A 221 -18.48 -8.56 -6.13
C THR A 221 -18.82 -8.00 -7.50
N TYR A 222 -18.55 -6.73 -7.75
CA TYR A 222 -18.77 -6.10 -9.05
C TYR A 222 -17.97 -6.79 -10.18
N GLY A 223 -16.71 -7.13 -9.94
CA GLY A 223 -15.86 -7.88 -10.88
C GLY A 223 -16.39 -9.28 -11.14
N ALA A 224 -16.85 -9.98 -10.11
CA ALA A 224 -17.48 -11.30 -10.23
C ALA A 224 -18.73 -11.24 -11.13
N MET A 225 -19.54 -10.19 -10.96
CA MET A 225 -20.71 -9.93 -11.82
C MET A 225 -20.27 -9.67 -13.28
N LEU A 226 -19.26 -8.84 -13.51
CA LEU A 226 -18.75 -8.53 -14.86
C LEU A 226 -18.12 -9.75 -15.57
N LEU A 227 -17.52 -10.67 -14.79
CA LEU A 227 -16.88 -11.88 -15.29
C LEU A 227 -17.85 -13.06 -15.43
N ASP A 228 -19.08 -12.92 -14.96
CA ASP A 228 -20.07 -14.01 -14.84
C ASP A 228 -19.47 -15.23 -14.10
N LYS A 229 -18.87 -14.95 -12.94
CA LYS A 229 -18.20 -15.94 -12.08
C LYS A 229 -18.59 -15.74 -10.62
N PRO A 230 -18.72 -16.82 -9.83
CA PRO A 230 -18.91 -16.69 -8.39
C PRO A 230 -17.62 -16.20 -7.71
N ALA A 231 -17.76 -15.51 -6.57
CA ALA A 231 -16.63 -14.93 -5.83
C ALA A 231 -15.57 -15.96 -5.40
N ASP A 232 -15.98 -17.19 -5.08
CA ASP A 232 -15.08 -18.30 -4.71
C ASP A 232 -14.32 -18.90 -5.90
N GLY A 233 -14.74 -18.63 -7.12
CA GLY A 233 -14.02 -18.94 -8.36
C GLY A 233 -12.95 -17.90 -8.72
N ILE A 234 -12.83 -16.79 -7.98
CA ILE A 234 -11.86 -15.72 -8.24
C ILE A 234 -10.76 -15.76 -7.19
N PHE A 235 -9.51 -15.82 -7.63
CA PHE A 235 -8.33 -15.69 -6.78
C PHE A 235 -7.68 -14.31 -6.98
N SER A 236 -7.79 -13.46 -5.95
CA SER A 236 -7.34 -12.07 -5.99
C SER A 236 -5.92 -11.92 -5.44
N VAL A 237 -5.00 -11.43 -6.28
CA VAL A 237 -3.62 -11.12 -5.91
C VAL A 237 -3.41 -9.62 -5.92
N SER A 238 -2.67 -9.11 -4.94
CA SER A 238 -2.32 -7.70 -4.85
C SER A 238 -0.80 -7.52 -4.87
N ILE A 239 -0.28 -6.64 -5.72
CA ILE A 239 1.14 -6.30 -5.78
C ILE A 239 1.35 -4.96 -5.08
N MET A 240 2.09 -4.98 -3.96
CA MET A 240 2.18 -3.84 -3.06
C MET A 240 3.63 -3.46 -2.71
N PRO A 241 3.93 -2.17 -2.54
CA PRO A 241 5.24 -1.71 -2.06
C PRO A 241 5.44 -1.98 -0.56
N CYS A 242 4.53 -2.68 0.09
CA CYS A 242 4.33 -2.71 1.53
C CYS A 242 4.25 -4.14 2.06
N THR A 243 4.96 -4.44 3.13
CA THR A 243 4.86 -5.74 3.82
C THR A 243 3.62 -5.84 4.72
N CYS A 244 3.17 -4.73 5.32
CA CYS A 244 2.00 -4.74 6.21
C CYS A 244 0.67 -5.01 5.46
N LYS A 245 0.63 -4.82 4.14
CA LYS A 245 -0.53 -5.17 3.31
C LYS A 245 -0.84 -6.67 3.30
N GLN A 246 0.17 -7.53 3.51
CA GLN A 246 -0.04 -8.97 3.76
C GLN A 246 -0.82 -9.23 5.05
N PHE A 247 -0.52 -8.48 6.12
CA PHE A 247 -1.28 -8.55 7.37
C PHE A 247 -2.69 -7.98 7.20
N GLU A 248 -2.82 -6.82 6.56
CA GLU A 248 -4.13 -6.19 6.32
C GLU A 248 -5.09 -7.16 5.60
N SER A 249 -4.65 -7.83 4.53
CA SER A 249 -5.49 -8.80 3.80
C SER A 249 -5.88 -10.03 4.64
N SER A 250 -5.17 -10.30 5.75
CA SER A 250 -5.47 -11.45 6.64
C SER A 250 -6.44 -11.10 7.77
N ARG A 251 -6.79 -9.83 7.94
CA ARG A 251 -7.70 -9.39 9.01
C ARG A 251 -9.08 -10.01 8.84
N PRO A 252 -9.75 -10.40 9.94
CA PRO A 252 -11.05 -11.07 9.87
C PRO A 252 -12.15 -10.23 9.24
N GLU A 253 -12.07 -8.90 9.37
CA GLU A 253 -13.03 -7.95 8.81
C GLU A 253 -12.84 -7.68 7.30
N MET A 254 -11.76 -8.15 6.66
CA MET A 254 -11.50 -7.96 5.23
C MET A 254 -12.09 -9.10 4.40
N ARG A 255 -13.43 -9.30 4.54
CA ARG A 255 -14.19 -10.41 3.93
C ARG A 255 -15.63 -10.02 3.56
N ASP A 256 -15.90 -8.76 3.35
CA ASP A 256 -17.27 -8.29 3.14
C ASP A 256 -17.85 -8.69 1.78
N SER A 257 -17.01 -9.16 0.86
CA SER A 257 -17.44 -9.87 -0.37
C SER A 257 -18.06 -11.26 -0.11
N GLY A 258 -18.05 -11.74 1.14
CA GLY A 258 -18.42 -13.11 1.52
C GLY A 258 -17.26 -14.12 1.43
N GLN A 259 -16.15 -13.71 0.84
CA GLN A 259 -14.87 -14.41 0.78
C GLN A 259 -13.78 -13.51 1.32
N ARG A 260 -12.51 -13.98 1.39
CA ARG A 260 -11.40 -13.07 1.62
C ARG A 260 -11.31 -12.08 0.44
N ASP A 261 -11.31 -10.78 0.71
CA ASP A 261 -11.32 -9.74 -0.33
C ASP A 261 -10.05 -9.80 -1.19
N VAL A 262 -8.87 -9.98 -0.55
CA VAL A 262 -7.59 -10.20 -1.23
C VAL A 262 -6.97 -11.51 -0.70
N ASP A 263 -6.76 -12.50 -1.56
CA ASP A 263 -6.26 -13.81 -1.16
C ASP A 263 -4.77 -13.79 -0.83
N VAL A 264 -3.96 -13.16 -1.68
CA VAL A 264 -2.51 -13.06 -1.49
C VAL A 264 -2.01 -11.67 -1.83
N VAL A 265 -1.05 -11.18 -1.04
CA VAL A 265 -0.30 -9.95 -1.32
C VAL A 265 1.15 -10.32 -1.59
N LEU A 266 1.68 -9.91 -2.74
CA LEU A 266 3.10 -9.94 -3.05
C LEU A 266 3.70 -8.54 -2.93
N THR A 267 4.95 -8.49 -2.49
CA THR A 267 5.74 -7.25 -2.54
C THR A 267 6.29 -6.99 -3.94
N THR A 268 6.73 -5.76 -4.21
CA THR A 268 7.43 -5.41 -5.46
C THR A 268 8.63 -6.33 -5.72
N ARG A 269 9.41 -6.66 -4.68
CA ARG A 269 10.55 -7.59 -4.79
C ARG A 269 10.13 -9.01 -5.14
N GLU A 270 9.05 -9.51 -4.54
CA GLU A 270 8.53 -10.86 -4.86
C GLU A 270 8.01 -10.93 -6.30
N LEU A 271 7.38 -9.86 -6.79
CA LEU A 271 7.01 -9.77 -8.21
C LEU A 271 8.25 -9.80 -9.11
N ALA A 272 9.31 -9.05 -8.79
CA ALA A 272 10.55 -9.08 -9.56
C ALA A 272 11.15 -10.50 -9.61
N TRP A 273 11.13 -11.24 -8.50
CA TRP A 273 11.58 -12.63 -8.46
C TRP A 273 10.73 -13.54 -9.36
N LEU A 274 9.40 -13.38 -9.33
CA LEU A 274 8.50 -14.18 -10.18
C LEU A 274 8.71 -13.89 -11.66
N ILE A 275 8.92 -12.63 -12.05
CA ILE A 275 9.24 -12.23 -13.42
C ILE A 275 10.57 -12.88 -13.90
N LYS A 276 11.62 -12.84 -13.06
CA LYS A 276 12.91 -13.46 -13.33
C LYS A 276 12.79 -14.99 -13.41
N GLU A 277 12.01 -15.60 -12.54
CA GLU A 277 11.73 -17.04 -12.53
C GLU A 277 11.13 -17.52 -13.87
N LYS A 278 10.25 -16.73 -14.44
CA LYS A 278 9.62 -17.03 -15.73
C LYS A 278 10.49 -16.65 -16.93
N GLY A 279 11.70 -16.13 -16.72
CA GLY A 279 12.62 -15.74 -17.79
C GLY A 279 12.11 -14.56 -18.63
N ILE A 280 11.25 -13.71 -18.08
CA ILE A 280 10.68 -12.58 -18.79
C ILE A 280 11.70 -11.43 -18.79
N ASP A 281 12.07 -10.95 -19.98
CA ASP A 281 12.84 -9.72 -20.15
C ASP A 281 11.93 -8.52 -19.95
N TYR A 282 11.87 -8.05 -18.68
CA TYR A 282 10.93 -7.03 -18.27
C TYR A 282 11.07 -5.72 -19.03
N LEU A 283 12.30 -5.26 -19.25
CA LEU A 283 12.55 -3.96 -19.90
C LEU A 283 12.27 -4.00 -21.41
N ALA A 284 12.30 -5.17 -22.03
CA ALA A 284 11.97 -5.37 -23.45
C ALA A 284 10.47 -5.55 -23.71
N LEU A 285 9.63 -5.70 -22.69
CA LEU A 285 8.19 -5.86 -22.85
C LEU A 285 7.56 -4.64 -23.55
N PRO A 286 6.56 -4.85 -24.43
CA PRO A 286 5.73 -3.77 -24.93
C PRO A 286 4.88 -3.17 -23.80
N ASP A 287 4.45 -1.93 -23.98
CA ASP A 287 3.48 -1.33 -23.07
C ASP A 287 2.06 -1.83 -23.38
N GLU A 288 1.36 -2.32 -22.36
CA GLU A 288 -0.03 -2.77 -22.43
C GLU A 288 -0.89 -1.97 -21.42
N LYS A 289 -2.20 -1.93 -21.64
CA LYS A 289 -3.14 -1.27 -20.72
C LYS A 289 -3.60 -2.25 -19.65
N PHE A 290 -3.94 -1.74 -18.49
CA PHE A 290 -4.73 -2.46 -17.49
C PHE A 290 -6.14 -2.76 -18.02
N ASP A 291 -6.82 -3.74 -17.44
CA ASP A 291 -8.16 -4.14 -17.89
C ASP A 291 -9.23 -3.21 -17.32
N SER A 292 -10.05 -2.63 -18.20
CA SER A 292 -11.18 -1.79 -17.83
C SER A 292 -12.37 -2.65 -17.31
N PRO A 293 -13.21 -2.14 -16.38
CA PRO A 293 -13.21 -0.78 -15.84
C PRO A 293 -12.28 -0.59 -14.64
N MET A 294 -11.91 -1.64 -13.89
CA MET A 294 -11.15 -1.56 -12.64
C MET A 294 -9.62 -1.37 -12.84
N GLY A 295 -9.19 -1.09 -14.05
CA GLY A 295 -7.84 -0.65 -14.38
C GLY A 295 -7.78 0.81 -14.86
N ASP A 296 -8.92 1.51 -14.91
CA ASP A 296 -9.00 2.90 -15.31
C ASP A 296 -8.85 3.83 -14.11
N TYR A 297 -7.95 4.81 -14.17
CA TYR A 297 -7.63 5.67 -13.04
C TYR A 297 -7.29 7.11 -13.44
N THR A 298 -7.25 7.99 -12.45
CA THR A 298 -6.87 9.40 -12.61
C THR A 298 -5.51 9.71 -12.02
N GLY A 299 -4.95 10.89 -12.32
CA GLY A 299 -3.73 11.37 -11.70
C GLY A 299 -3.84 11.56 -10.18
N ALA A 300 -5.04 11.81 -9.66
CA ALA A 300 -5.29 11.85 -8.22
C ALA A 300 -4.95 10.52 -7.54
N ALA A 301 -5.31 9.40 -8.14
CA ALA A 301 -4.98 8.06 -7.64
C ALA A 301 -3.48 7.76 -7.72
N GLU A 302 -2.83 8.23 -8.78
CA GLU A 302 -1.39 8.00 -8.99
C GLU A 302 -0.53 8.55 -7.86
N ILE A 303 -0.86 9.75 -7.36
CA ILE A 303 -0.07 10.40 -6.31
C ILE A 303 -0.24 9.78 -4.91
N PHE A 304 -1.11 8.80 -4.71
CA PHE A 304 -1.23 8.06 -3.44
C PHE A 304 0.09 7.42 -2.97
N GLY A 305 1.00 7.16 -3.91
CA GLY A 305 2.31 6.58 -3.61
C GLY A 305 3.26 7.48 -2.83
N VAL A 306 3.05 8.80 -2.83
CA VAL A 306 3.91 9.80 -2.18
C VAL A 306 3.22 10.44 -0.99
N THR A 307 4.02 10.91 -0.02
CA THR A 307 3.49 11.59 1.16
C THR A 307 2.83 12.92 0.82
N GLY A 308 1.63 13.15 1.32
CA GLY A 308 0.76 14.29 0.98
C GLY A 308 -0.11 14.02 -0.24
N GLY A 309 0.10 12.90 -0.96
CA GLY A 309 -0.62 12.60 -2.19
C GLY A 309 -2.08 12.21 -1.95
N VAL A 310 -2.37 11.47 -0.89
CA VAL A 310 -3.77 11.15 -0.50
C VAL A 310 -4.50 12.45 -0.15
N MET A 311 -3.86 13.30 0.65
CA MET A 311 -4.42 14.61 1.02
C MET A 311 -4.65 15.49 -0.20
N GLU A 312 -3.68 15.56 -1.13
CA GLU A 312 -3.83 16.33 -2.36
C GLU A 312 -4.98 15.81 -3.23
N ALA A 313 -5.10 14.49 -3.39
CA ALA A 313 -6.20 13.86 -4.12
C ALA A 313 -7.57 14.18 -3.48
N ALA A 314 -7.67 14.07 -2.15
CA ALA A 314 -8.87 14.42 -1.41
C ALA A 314 -9.25 15.90 -1.56
N LEU A 315 -8.26 16.80 -1.50
CA LEU A 315 -8.48 18.23 -1.69
C LEU A 315 -8.93 18.59 -3.10
N ARG A 316 -8.37 17.95 -4.14
CA ARG A 316 -8.80 18.18 -5.54
C ARG A 316 -10.27 17.87 -5.75
N THR A 317 -10.74 16.75 -5.24
CA THR A 317 -12.15 16.32 -5.35
C THR A 317 -13.03 17.06 -4.34
N GLY A 318 -12.61 17.15 -3.08
CA GLY A 318 -13.37 17.80 -2.00
C GLY A 318 -13.64 19.29 -2.28
N TYR A 319 -12.66 20.00 -2.87
CA TYR A 319 -12.87 21.39 -3.27
C TYR A 319 -14.10 21.53 -4.17
N GLU A 320 -14.16 20.77 -5.26
CA GLU A 320 -15.25 20.87 -6.22
C GLU A 320 -16.60 20.36 -5.69
N LEU A 321 -16.57 19.35 -4.82
CA LEU A 321 -17.78 18.84 -4.17
C LEU A 321 -18.38 19.86 -3.18
N ILE A 322 -17.55 20.66 -2.50
CA ILE A 322 -17.99 21.66 -1.52
C ILE A 322 -18.29 22.99 -2.19
N ALA A 323 -17.34 23.55 -2.95
CA ALA A 323 -17.47 24.87 -3.55
C ALA A 323 -18.42 24.90 -4.77
N LYS A 324 -18.66 23.75 -5.41
CA LYS A 324 -19.44 23.61 -6.66
C LYS A 324 -18.87 24.41 -7.83
N GLU A 325 -17.57 24.66 -7.81
CA GLU A 325 -16.81 25.34 -8.85
C GLU A 325 -15.45 24.66 -9.06
N PRO A 326 -14.82 24.82 -10.23
CA PRO A 326 -13.52 24.19 -10.51
C PRO A 326 -12.43 24.64 -9.54
N ILE A 327 -11.56 23.68 -9.14
CA ILE A 327 -10.41 24.01 -8.29
C ILE A 327 -9.46 24.99 -8.99
N PRO A 328 -9.02 26.08 -8.31
CA PRO A 328 -8.19 27.11 -8.95
C PRO A 328 -6.80 26.62 -9.37
N ALA A 329 -6.23 25.67 -8.64
CA ALA A 329 -4.91 25.10 -8.90
C ALA A 329 -4.92 23.58 -8.67
N MET A 330 -4.57 22.82 -9.71
CA MET A 330 -4.54 21.37 -9.65
C MET A 330 -3.40 20.84 -8.77
N ASP A 331 -2.25 21.51 -8.76
CA ASP A 331 -1.08 21.14 -7.95
C ASP A 331 -1.15 21.87 -6.60
N ILE A 332 -1.55 21.16 -5.53
CA ILE A 332 -1.67 21.73 -4.19
C ILE A 332 -0.35 21.53 -3.44
N THR A 333 0.66 22.33 -3.81
CA THR A 333 2.03 22.20 -3.29
C THR A 333 2.14 22.39 -1.78
N ALA A 334 1.17 23.06 -1.14
CA ALA A 334 1.15 23.27 0.31
C ALA A 334 1.10 21.96 1.13
N VAL A 335 0.60 20.87 0.55
CA VAL A 335 0.54 19.55 1.21
C VAL A 335 1.70 18.63 0.79
N ARG A 336 2.50 19.02 -0.22
CA ARG A 336 3.69 18.29 -0.65
C ARG A 336 4.86 18.55 0.29
N GLY A 337 5.87 17.70 0.27
CA GLY A 337 7.11 17.86 1.05
C GLY A 337 7.50 16.57 1.77
N SER A 338 8.60 16.64 2.53
CA SER A 338 9.21 15.48 3.20
C SER A 338 9.35 15.63 4.71
N ASP A 339 8.98 16.77 5.27
CA ASP A 339 9.06 17.02 6.71
C ASP A 339 8.17 16.05 7.49
N GLY A 340 8.61 15.66 8.67
CA GLY A 340 7.97 14.62 9.47
C GLY A 340 6.50 14.91 9.82
N PHE A 341 6.20 16.15 10.22
CA PHE A 341 4.84 16.65 10.39
C PHE A 341 4.75 18.06 9.80
N ARG A 342 3.76 18.26 8.95
CA ARG A 342 3.46 19.56 8.32
C ARG A 342 1.97 19.80 8.26
N THR A 343 1.57 21.04 8.23
CA THR A 343 0.17 21.46 8.17
C THR A 343 -0.05 22.42 7.03
N ALA A 344 -1.28 22.46 6.51
CA ALA A 344 -1.71 23.42 5.51
C ALA A 344 -3.14 23.90 5.80
N GLU A 345 -3.44 25.12 5.37
CA GLU A 345 -4.78 25.69 5.40
C GLU A 345 -5.25 25.95 3.96
N ILE A 346 -6.39 25.42 3.61
CA ILE A 346 -6.97 25.51 2.29
C ILE A 346 -8.35 26.17 2.38
N MET A 347 -8.54 27.25 1.64
CA MET A 347 -9.86 27.89 1.54
C MET A 347 -10.71 27.18 0.49
N ILE A 348 -11.90 26.76 0.88
CA ILE A 348 -12.90 26.13 0.01
C ILE A 348 -14.20 26.91 0.17
N GLY A 349 -14.44 27.91 -0.70
CA GLY A 349 -15.46 28.91 -0.45
C GLY A 349 -15.21 29.62 0.89
N ASP A 350 -16.19 29.63 1.77
CA ASP A 350 -16.08 30.20 3.12
C ASP A 350 -15.46 29.22 4.16
N LEU A 351 -15.26 27.97 3.81
CA LEU A 351 -14.66 26.96 4.69
C LEU A 351 -13.13 27.06 4.71
N LYS A 352 -12.56 27.30 5.85
CA LYS A 352 -11.11 27.19 6.10
C LYS A 352 -10.78 25.77 6.55
N LEU A 353 -10.41 24.91 5.61
CA LEU A 353 -10.02 23.52 5.90
C LEU A 353 -8.55 23.46 6.37
N LYS A 354 -8.33 22.94 7.57
CA LYS A 354 -7.01 22.77 8.18
C LYS A 354 -6.62 21.29 8.12
N VAL A 355 -5.49 20.99 7.48
CA VAL A 355 -5.04 19.61 7.25
C VAL A 355 -3.64 19.37 7.78
N GLY A 356 -3.34 18.14 8.15
CA GLY A 356 -2.03 17.69 8.60
C GLY A 356 -1.51 16.51 7.77
N ILE A 357 -0.20 16.43 7.60
CA ILE A 357 0.48 15.32 6.94
C ILE A 357 1.60 14.82 7.83
N VAL A 358 1.53 13.54 8.23
CA VAL A 358 2.56 12.85 9.01
C VAL A 358 3.30 11.87 8.11
N THR A 359 4.61 12.05 7.99
CA THR A 359 5.50 11.20 7.20
C THR A 359 6.48 10.48 8.12
N GLY A 360 6.47 9.14 8.04
CA GLY A 360 7.25 8.29 8.95
C GLY A 360 6.59 8.12 10.32
N LEU A 361 6.30 6.90 10.69
CA LEU A 361 5.50 6.58 11.89
C LEU A 361 6.10 7.08 13.21
N LYS A 362 7.42 7.31 13.28
CA LYS A 362 8.05 7.93 14.45
C LYS A 362 7.53 9.33 14.76
N ASN A 363 7.06 10.03 13.74
CA ASN A 363 6.59 11.42 13.84
C ASN A 363 5.12 11.54 14.27
N VAL A 364 4.40 10.42 14.39
CA VAL A 364 2.98 10.44 14.77
C VAL A 364 2.78 10.71 16.27
N LYS A 365 3.72 10.26 17.12
CA LYS A 365 3.57 10.34 18.58
C LYS A 365 3.30 11.75 19.10
N PRO A 366 4.07 12.79 18.74
CA PRO A 366 3.78 14.16 19.18
C PRO A 366 2.39 14.66 18.75
N VAL A 367 1.96 14.27 17.53
CA VAL A 367 0.63 14.64 17.01
C VAL A 367 -0.49 14.04 17.85
N LEU A 368 -0.33 12.76 18.26
CA LEU A 368 -1.32 12.12 19.15
C LEU A 368 -1.31 12.69 20.58
N GLU A 369 -0.14 13.09 21.07
CA GLU A 369 -0.03 13.78 22.37
C GLU A 369 -0.73 15.15 22.33
N ASP A 370 -0.59 15.91 21.23
CA ASP A 370 -1.29 17.17 21.02
C ASP A 370 -2.81 16.97 20.87
N LEU A 371 -3.23 15.92 20.17
CA LEU A 371 -4.65 15.57 20.07
C LEU A 371 -5.26 15.28 21.45
N LYS A 372 -4.61 14.40 22.24
CA LYS A 372 -5.07 14.05 23.60
C LYS A 372 -5.13 15.26 24.55
N ALA A 373 -4.24 16.21 24.34
CA ALA A 373 -4.19 17.45 25.13
C ALA A 373 -5.16 18.54 24.63
N GLY A 374 -5.92 18.29 23.57
CA GLY A 374 -6.85 19.27 22.99
C GLY A 374 -6.16 20.46 22.32
N ARG A 375 -4.87 20.30 21.92
CA ARG A 375 -4.09 21.37 21.28
C ARG A 375 -4.11 21.31 19.75
N LEU A 376 -4.68 20.26 19.18
CA LEU A 376 -4.67 20.03 17.74
C LEU A 376 -5.97 20.56 17.11
N ASP A 377 -5.85 21.60 16.32
CA ASP A 377 -6.96 22.21 15.58
C ASP A 377 -6.84 21.90 14.08
N LEU A 378 -7.13 20.63 13.73
CA LEU A 378 -7.10 20.14 12.36
C LEU A 378 -8.40 19.37 12.06
N HIS A 379 -8.76 19.30 10.77
CA HIS A 379 -9.95 18.57 10.31
C HIS A 379 -9.60 17.18 9.79
N MET A 380 -8.50 17.05 9.03
CA MET A 380 -8.03 15.78 8.46
C MET A 380 -6.52 15.65 8.59
N ILE A 381 -6.03 14.43 8.83
CA ILE A 381 -4.60 14.13 8.91
C ILE A 381 -4.29 12.89 8.09
N GLU A 382 -3.43 13.07 7.07
CA GLU A 382 -2.82 11.95 6.39
C GLU A 382 -1.66 11.37 7.23
N VAL A 383 -1.62 10.05 7.40
CA VAL A 383 -0.50 9.37 8.07
C VAL A 383 0.10 8.28 7.18
N MET A 384 1.35 8.44 6.80
CA MET A 384 2.14 7.43 6.10
C MET A 384 3.27 6.92 6.99
N SER A 385 3.30 5.60 7.27
CA SER A 385 4.30 4.97 8.13
C SER A 385 5.71 4.99 7.54
N CYS A 386 5.82 4.93 6.21
CA CYS A 386 7.11 4.91 5.51
C CYS A 386 7.64 6.34 5.30
N PRO A 387 8.97 6.56 5.40
CA PRO A 387 9.56 7.85 5.03
C PRO A 387 9.26 8.17 3.55
N ARG A 388 8.85 9.40 3.24
CA ARG A 388 8.50 9.84 1.87
C ARG A 388 7.25 9.18 1.26
N GLY A 389 6.55 8.28 1.98
CA GLY A 389 5.37 7.56 1.50
C GLY A 389 5.65 6.13 1.01
N CYS A 390 4.70 5.55 0.28
CA CYS A 390 4.75 4.16 -0.19
C CYS A 390 5.88 3.89 -1.21
N ILE A 391 6.43 4.93 -1.86
CA ILE A 391 7.60 4.82 -2.74
C ILE A 391 8.86 4.30 -2.03
N THR A 392 8.89 4.32 -0.68
CA THR A 392 9.94 3.73 0.16
C THR A 392 9.42 2.60 1.04
N GLY A 393 8.33 1.99 0.65
CA GLY A 393 7.68 0.93 1.40
C GLY A 393 8.58 -0.28 1.67
N GLY A 394 8.28 -1.02 2.75
CA GLY A 394 9.06 -2.19 3.17
C GLY A 394 9.17 -3.30 2.11
N GLY A 395 8.30 -3.30 1.10
CA GLY A 395 8.26 -4.25 -0.03
C GLY A 395 8.94 -3.77 -1.32
N GLN A 396 9.41 -2.51 -1.37
CA GLN A 396 10.11 -1.94 -2.55
C GLN A 396 11.49 -2.56 -2.78
N PRO A 397 12.09 -2.42 -3.98
CA PRO A 397 13.47 -2.76 -4.23
C PRO A 397 14.39 -2.21 -3.16
N LYS A 398 15.38 -3.02 -2.76
CA LYS A 398 16.22 -2.71 -1.62
C LYS A 398 17.35 -1.77 -2.00
N LEU A 399 17.44 -0.66 -1.30
CA LEU A 399 18.54 0.29 -1.42
C LEU A 399 19.64 -0.08 -0.42
N ILE A 400 20.72 -0.70 -0.92
CA ILE A 400 21.82 -1.23 -0.10
C ILE A 400 22.73 -0.09 0.36
N VAL A 401 22.94 0.90 -0.50
CA VAL A 401 23.81 2.05 -0.24
C VAL A 401 22.97 3.21 0.30
N ASP A 402 23.33 3.69 1.49
CA ASP A 402 22.54 4.73 2.16
C ASP A 402 22.42 6.05 1.36
N LYS A 403 23.44 6.40 0.56
CA LYS A 403 23.41 7.60 -0.31
C LYS A 403 22.37 7.50 -1.43
N ASP A 404 22.04 6.29 -1.87
CA ASP A 404 21.09 6.08 -2.95
C ASP A 404 19.64 6.30 -2.48
N PHE A 405 19.42 6.36 -1.16
CA PHE A 405 18.07 6.50 -0.59
C PHE A 405 17.40 7.82 -0.99
N GLU A 406 18.07 8.95 -0.83
CA GLU A 406 17.47 10.25 -1.18
C GLU A 406 17.30 10.38 -2.70
N GLU A 407 18.28 9.96 -3.49
CA GLU A 407 18.20 9.97 -4.96
C GLU A 407 17.01 9.12 -5.45
N ALA A 408 16.85 7.90 -4.94
CA ALA A 408 15.72 7.05 -5.28
C ALA A 408 14.37 7.65 -4.86
N CYS A 409 14.31 8.27 -3.67
CA CYS A 409 13.09 8.93 -3.20
C CYS A 409 12.66 10.08 -4.12
N GLU A 410 13.63 10.94 -4.47
CA GLU A 410 13.38 12.09 -5.34
C GLU A 410 12.96 11.65 -6.74
N ALA A 411 13.67 10.69 -7.32
CA ALA A 411 13.38 10.17 -8.65
C ALA A 411 11.99 9.50 -8.73
N ARG A 412 11.67 8.62 -7.77
CA ARG A 412 10.36 7.95 -7.70
C ARG A 412 9.21 8.95 -7.48
N ALA A 413 9.40 9.95 -6.61
CA ALA A 413 8.40 10.98 -6.39
C ALA A 413 8.22 11.87 -7.63
N ALA A 414 9.31 12.28 -8.27
CA ALA A 414 9.25 13.07 -9.50
C ALA A 414 8.51 12.34 -10.62
N ALA A 415 8.81 11.03 -10.81
CA ALA A 415 8.11 10.20 -11.79
C ALA A 415 6.62 10.09 -11.51
N THR A 416 6.24 9.91 -10.23
CA THR A 416 4.83 9.85 -9.81
C THR A 416 4.09 11.15 -10.13
N TYR A 417 4.65 12.31 -9.75
CA TYR A 417 4.03 13.60 -10.05
C TYR A 417 4.03 13.96 -11.55
N GLN A 418 5.05 13.51 -12.29
CA GLN A 418 5.10 13.69 -13.73
C GLN A 418 4.00 12.87 -14.41
N HIS A 419 3.81 11.61 -14.00
CA HIS A 419 2.76 10.77 -14.53
C HIS A 419 1.36 11.34 -14.23
N ASP A 420 1.11 11.83 -13.00
CA ASP A 420 -0.13 12.55 -12.68
C ASP A 420 -0.41 13.70 -13.69
N LYS A 421 0.62 14.50 -14.01
CA LYS A 421 0.46 15.63 -14.95
C LYS A 421 0.17 15.21 -16.39
N GLU A 422 0.66 14.04 -16.80
CA GLU A 422 0.47 13.51 -18.16
C GLU A 422 -0.89 12.84 -18.35
N LEU A 423 -1.57 12.46 -17.26
CA LEU A 423 -2.88 11.85 -17.33
C LEU A 423 -3.98 12.87 -17.68
N PRO A 424 -4.93 12.51 -18.54
CA PRO A 424 -5.97 13.42 -19.02
C PRO A 424 -6.96 13.81 -17.91
N LEU A 425 -7.18 12.92 -16.93
CA LEU A 425 -8.03 13.14 -15.78
C LEU A 425 -7.17 13.16 -14.53
N ARG A 426 -7.35 14.16 -13.68
CA ARG A 426 -6.52 14.36 -12.49
C ARG A 426 -7.33 14.49 -11.18
N LYS A 427 -8.63 14.23 -11.25
CA LYS A 427 -9.56 14.28 -10.11
C LYS A 427 -10.39 13.01 -10.08
N SER A 428 -10.51 12.39 -8.90
CA SER A 428 -11.12 11.07 -8.74
C SER A 428 -12.60 11.03 -9.16
N HIS A 429 -13.36 12.08 -8.88
CA HIS A 429 -14.78 12.17 -9.25
C HIS A 429 -15.03 12.30 -10.78
N GLU A 430 -13.99 12.61 -11.55
CA GLU A 430 -14.07 12.66 -13.02
C GLU A 430 -13.83 11.31 -13.69
N ASN A 431 -13.39 10.26 -12.94
CA ASN A 431 -13.17 8.94 -13.50
C ASN A 431 -14.48 8.30 -13.97
N PRO A 432 -14.68 8.10 -15.31
CA PRO A 432 -15.94 7.55 -15.82
C PRO A 432 -16.22 6.13 -15.34
N SER A 433 -15.19 5.34 -15.10
CA SER A 433 -15.33 3.96 -14.58
C SER A 433 -15.78 3.94 -13.13
N VAL A 434 -15.34 4.91 -12.32
CA VAL A 434 -15.83 5.12 -10.94
C VAL A 434 -17.28 5.60 -10.95
N GLN A 435 -17.61 6.58 -11.82
CA GLN A 435 -19.00 7.03 -11.98
C GLN A 435 -19.93 5.87 -12.39
N LYS A 436 -19.45 5.01 -13.30
CA LYS A 436 -20.17 3.82 -13.72
C LYS A 436 -20.35 2.82 -12.58
N LEU A 437 -19.33 2.58 -11.75
CA LEU A 437 -19.40 1.72 -10.56
C LEU A 437 -20.53 2.19 -9.62
N TYR A 438 -20.61 3.50 -9.35
CA TYR A 438 -21.69 4.03 -8.51
C TYR A 438 -23.06 3.90 -9.20
N SER A 439 -23.19 4.26 -10.46
CA SER A 439 -24.49 4.17 -11.16
C SER A 439 -25.03 2.74 -11.23
N ASP A 440 -24.17 1.78 -11.52
CA ASP A 440 -24.58 0.40 -11.76
C ASP A 440 -24.70 -0.40 -10.46
N PHE A 441 -23.81 -0.19 -9.49
CA PHE A 441 -23.62 -1.09 -8.35
C PHE A 441 -23.74 -0.42 -6.98
N LEU A 442 -22.83 0.50 -6.60
CA LEU A 442 -22.79 1.08 -5.25
C LEU A 442 -23.89 2.12 -4.98
N LYS A 443 -24.44 2.73 -6.01
CA LYS A 443 -25.47 3.79 -6.03
C LYS A 443 -24.95 5.16 -5.61
N GLU A 444 -24.43 5.31 -4.42
CA GLU A 444 -23.92 6.59 -3.90
C GLU A 444 -22.78 6.37 -2.89
N PRO A 445 -21.85 7.33 -2.73
CA PRO A 445 -20.89 7.30 -1.65
C PRO A 445 -21.58 7.27 -0.29
N LEU A 446 -21.01 6.52 0.66
CA LEU A 446 -21.58 6.27 1.99
C LEU A 446 -22.97 5.59 1.97
N GLY A 447 -23.41 5.09 0.80
CA GLY A 447 -24.64 4.34 0.68
C GLY A 447 -24.55 2.96 1.35
N PRO A 448 -25.68 2.24 1.49
CA PRO A 448 -25.68 0.94 2.19
C PRO A 448 -24.72 -0.08 1.60
N GLU A 449 -24.59 -0.16 0.27
CA GLU A 449 -23.69 -1.12 -0.38
C GLU A 449 -22.22 -0.67 -0.27
N SER A 450 -21.93 0.65 -0.35
CA SER A 450 -20.61 1.22 -0.07
C SER A 450 -20.18 0.91 1.35
N HIS A 451 -21.02 1.17 2.35
CA HIS A 451 -20.72 0.87 3.75
C HIS A 451 -20.44 -0.62 3.98
N LYS A 452 -21.23 -1.49 3.38
CA LYS A 452 -21.05 -2.94 3.52
C LYS A 452 -19.72 -3.44 2.95
N LEU A 453 -19.31 -2.94 1.78
CA LEU A 453 -18.16 -3.49 1.05
C LEU A 453 -16.85 -2.70 1.27
N LEU A 454 -16.95 -1.39 1.44
CA LEU A 454 -15.80 -0.47 1.36
C LEU A 454 -15.42 0.14 2.72
N HIS A 455 -16.22 -0.07 3.76
CA HIS A 455 -15.97 0.46 5.10
C HIS A 455 -15.74 -0.64 6.13
N THR A 456 -15.13 -0.28 7.25
CA THR A 456 -14.88 -1.16 8.39
C THR A 456 -14.78 -0.36 9.70
N THR A 457 -14.97 -1.02 10.83
CA THR A 457 -14.90 -0.38 12.15
C THR A 457 -13.52 -0.50 12.81
N TYR A 458 -12.56 -1.19 12.19
CA TYR A 458 -11.25 -1.48 12.79
C TYR A 458 -11.37 -1.98 14.24
N CYS A 459 -12.14 -3.04 14.42
CA CYS A 459 -12.31 -3.72 15.70
C CYS A 459 -11.00 -4.36 16.13
N GLY A 460 -10.15 -3.75 16.87
CA GLY A 460 -8.82 -4.19 17.28
C GLY A 460 -8.48 -5.68 17.16
N ASP A 461 -7.20 -6.00 17.21
CA ASP A 461 -6.73 -7.41 17.19
C ASP A 461 -7.51 -8.20 18.25
N PRO A 462 -8.25 -9.30 17.91
CA PRO A 462 -9.02 -10.09 18.88
C PRO A 462 -8.18 -10.72 20.00
N LYS A 463 -6.88 -10.47 20.05
CA LYS A 463 -5.97 -10.85 21.12
C LYS A 463 -5.74 -9.77 22.19
N HIS A 464 -6.41 -8.62 22.10
CA HIS A 464 -6.37 -7.54 23.11
C HIS A 464 -7.76 -7.03 23.48
#